data_1a017ffa7028ecf98579441b42d397ba
#
_entry.id   1a017ffa7028ecf98579441b42d397ba
#
_cell.length_a   1.000
_cell.length_b   1.000
_cell.length_c   1.000
_cell.angle_alpha   90.00
_cell.angle_beta   90.00
_cell.angle_gamma   90.00
#
_symmetry.space_group_name_H-M   'P 1'
#
loop_
_entity.id
_entity.type
_entity.pdbx_description
1 polymer ?
#
loop_
_entity_poly.entity_id
_entity_poly.type
_entity_poly.pdbx_seq_one_letter_code
_entity_poly.pdbx_strand_id
1 'polypeptide(L)'
;MNIIKHKYGKRTVSLLLAVILVLCHLQVRAADNKPTIEIGDYIQMGTYGGVPIVWRCVAKDSNGPLMLSDRVLCDYMPYDAKTNKNAETGSHRRNSWRDNFGSNHWRDSNIRSWLNSNAEAGKVKWLCGNPPTEDSVYPKTAAYDQKEGFLRSFRSDELGAIRTVKQRSIVSHPEYTAGYIDAAGVDLPYNTTIDTVADGYDSAHYEYIWDRVFLLDVQQLKTVNDNLNGYHIAKNRSGVAWNYWLRTPITTCNHDMRFVTPQGNILRDAPYKGYYGVRPAFYLNTENYTVSSGTGQSAQDPYVVSAPDAPDDSIGISGAVREDVNGDWNVNTDEYLQLEMSTLYTEDPAYANVTVPVYTIQKPRSDKENMVIVYCAEGYTKSQQKQFVEDVKKLWGRYCR
;
A
#
# COMPACT_ATOMS: atom_id res chain seq x y z
N MET A 1 -15.34 -70.26 -42.42
CA MET A 1 -14.56 -69.02 -42.28
C MET A 1 -15.36 -68.07 -41.40
N ASN A 2 -15.10 -68.09 -40.11
CA ASN A 2 -15.86 -67.37 -39.09
C ASN A 2 -15.36 -65.96 -38.90
N ILE A 3 -16.25 -64.97 -39.12
CA ILE A 3 -15.97 -63.56 -38.83
C ILE A 3 -16.43 -63.28 -37.41
N ILE A 4 -15.49 -63.15 -36.48
CA ILE A 4 -15.73 -62.68 -35.12
C ILE A 4 -15.82 -61.13 -35.19
N LYS A 5 -17.02 -60.58 -35.01
CA LYS A 5 -17.23 -59.16 -34.86
C LYS A 5 -16.91 -58.73 -33.46
N HIS A 6 -15.86 -57.91 -33.29
CA HIS A 6 -15.52 -57.28 -32.03
C HIS A 6 -16.63 -56.30 -31.55
N LYS A 7 -17.32 -56.68 -30.47
CA LYS A 7 -18.43 -55.94 -29.82
C LYS A 7 -17.95 -55.10 -28.64
N TYR A 8 -16.70 -54.77 -28.53
CA TYR A 8 -16.12 -54.10 -27.34
C TYR A 8 -15.78 -52.62 -27.51
N GLY A 9 -15.92 -52.03 -28.69
CA GLY A 9 -15.44 -50.66 -28.92
C GLY A 9 -16.33 -49.52 -28.39
N LYS A 10 -17.62 -49.72 -28.20
CA LYS A 10 -18.51 -48.61 -27.82
C LYS A 10 -18.68 -48.40 -26.30
N ARG A 11 -18.53 -49.46 -25.49
CA ARG A 11 -18.66 -49.35 -24.01
C ARG A 11 -17.41 -48.81 -23.34
N THR A 12 -16.22 -49.15 -23.86
CA THR A 12 -14.95 -48.63 -23.36
C THR A 12 -14.73 -47.16 -23.69
N VAL A 13 -15.16 -46.68 -24.84
CA VAL A 13 -15.09 -45.26 -25.22
C VAL A 13 -16.04 -44.43 -24.36
N SER A 14 -17.26 -44.92 -24.09
CA SER A 14 -18.23 -44.22 -23.23
C SER A 14 -17.74 -44.17 -21.77
N LEU A 15 -17.06 -45.21 -21.26
CA LEU A 15 -16.50 -45.20 -19.90
C LEU A 15 -15.32 -44.23 -19.79
N LEU A 16 -14.45 -44.19 -20.81
CA LEU A 16 -13.32 -43.25 -20.86
C LEU A 16 -13.79 -41.78 -20.91
N LEU A 17 -14.81 -41.48 -21.73
CA LEU A 17 -15.39 -40.13 -21.80
C LEU A 17 -16.08 -39.75 -20.48
N ALA A 18 -16.76 -40.67 -19.81
CA ALA A 18 -17.37 -40.41 -18.51
C ALA A 18 -16.31 -40.15 -17.42
N VAL A 19 -15.19 -40.87 -17.43
CA VAL A 19 -14.08 -40.65 -16.49
C VAL A 19 -13.37 -39.33 -16.78
N ILE A 20 -13.17 -38.95 -18.03
CA ILE A 20 -12.58 -37.66 -18.41
C ILE A 20 -13.53 -36.51 -18.02
N LEU A 21 -14.85 -36.64 -18.23
CA LEU A 21 -15.82 -35.64 -17.80
C LEU A 21 -15.88 -35.49 -16.27
N VAL A 22 -15.79 -36.60 -15.52
CA VAL A 22 -15.74 -36.57 -14.04
C VAL A 22 -14.43 -35.96 -13.57
N LEU A 23 -13.29 -36.26 -14.19
CA LEU A 23 -12.00 -35.65 -13.88
C LEU A 23 -11.99 -34.14 -14.23
N CYS A 24 -12.57 -33.73 -15.36
CA CYS A 24 -12.74 -32.30 -15.69
C CYS A 24 -13.68 -31.59 -14.70
N HIS A 25 -14.76 -32.26 -14.21
CA HIS A 25 -15.63 -31.67 -13.19
C HIS A 25 -14.98 -31.64 -11.81
N LEU A 26 -14.04 -32.54 -11.51
CA LEU A 26 -13.27 -32.50 -10.28
C LEU A 26 -12.17 -31.41 -10.31
N GLN A 27 -11.64 -31.07 -11.47
CA GLN A 27 -10.68 -29.96 -11.60
C GLN A 27 -11.37 -28.57 -11.57
N VAL A 28 -12.66 -28.48 -11.94
CA VAL A 28 -13.43 -27.24 -11.88
C VAL A 28 -13.96 -26.93 -10.47
N ARG A 29 -13.87 -27.86 -9.51
CA ARG A 29 -14.29 -27.65 -8.11
C ARG A 29 -13.15 -27.49 -7.10
N ALA A 30 -11.92 -27.38 -7.53
CA ALA A 30 -10.79 -26.99 -6.66
C ALA A 30 -10.56 -25.47 -6.63
N ALA A 31 -11.41 -24.68 -7.24
CA ALA A 31 -11.41 -23.23 -7.11
C ALA A 31 -12.47 -22.82 -6.07
N ASP A 32 -12.05 -22.09 -5.07
CA ASP A 32 -12.83 -21.27 -4.12
C ASP A 32 -13.08 -21.81 -2.71
N ASN A 33 -12.09 -22.44 -2.08
CA ASN A 33 -12.08 -22.49 -0.62
C ASN A 33 -10.94 -21.62 -0.05
N LYS A 34 -10.81 -20.36 -0.52
CA LYS A 34 -9.93 -19.44 0.19
C LYS A 34 -10.56 -19.15 1.55
N PRO A 35 -9.83 -19.31 2.66
CA PRO A 35 -10.38 -19.05 3.98
C PRO A 35 -10.76 -17.58 4.09
N THR A 36 -11.91 -17.30 4.69
CA THR A 36 -12.27 -15.95 5.10
C THR A 36 -11.37 -15.54 6.25
N ILE A 37 -10.73 -14.40 6.15
CA ILE A 37 -9.89 -13.87 7.22
C ILE A 37 -10.78 -13.20 8.26
N GLU A 38 -10.72 -13.70 9.50
CA GLU A 38 -11.50 -13.21 10.63
C GLU A 38 -10.63 -12.44 11.63
N ILE A 39 -11.28 -11.64 12.51
CA ILE A 39 -10.56 -10.92 13.57
C ILE A 39 -9.84 -11.94 14.45
N GLY A 40 -8.55 -11.75 14.63
CA GLY A 40 -7.67 -12.65 15.37
C GLY A 40 -6.77 -13.51 14.49
N ASP A 41 -7.14 -13.76 13.24
CA ASP A 41 -6.35 -14.56 12.31
C ASP A 41 -5.01 -13.90 11.96
N TYR A 42 -4.02 -14.75 11.71
CA TYR A 42 -2.68 -14.34 11.31
C TYR A 42 -2.42 -14.64 9.84
N ILE A 43 -1.79 -13.70 9.15
CA ILE A 43 -1.27 -13.92 7.81
C ILE A 43 0.22 -13.60 7.75
N GLN A 44 0.93 -14.20 6.79
CA GLN A 44 2.30 -13.89 6.43
C GLN A 44 2.33 -13.30 5.04
N MET A 45 2.95 -12.12 4.90
CA MET A 45 3.10 -11.43 3.62
C MET A 45 4.20 -10.37 3.71
N GLY A 46 5.05 -10.31 2.69
CA GLY A 46 6.23 -9.44 2.65
C GLY A 46 7.33 -9.83 3.62
N THR A 47 8.45 -9.11 3.52
CA THR A 47 9.59 -9.29 4.42
C THR A 47 10.08 -7.94 4.94
N TYR A 48 10.76 -7.94 6.11
CA TYR A 48 11.47 -6.78 6.60
C TYR A 48 12.82 -7.21 7.17
N GLY A 49 13.91 -6.67 6.61
CA GLY A 49 15.27 -7.08 6.96
C GLY A 49 15.49 -8.58 6.73
N GLY A 50 14.94 -9.14 5.65
CA GLY A 50 15.06 -10.55 5.27
C GLY A 50 14.21 -11.53 6.10
N VAL A 51 13.36 -11.04 7.01
CA VAL A 51 12.48 -11.87 7.84
C VAL A 51 11.03 -11.67 7.41
N PRO A 52 10.24 -12.75 7.20
CA PRO A 52 8.82 -12.65 6.88
C PRO A 52 8.07 -11.80 7.91
N ILE A 53 7.15 -10.98 7.41
CA ILE A 53 6.26 -10.18 8.27
C ILE A 53 5.00 -10.98 8.55
N VAL A 54 4.69 -11.14 9.83
CA VAL A 54 3.41 -11.67 10.30
C VAL A 54 2.49 -10.51 10.64
N TRP A 55 1.27 -10.59 10.14
CA TRP A 55 0.21 -9.62 10.35
C TRP A 55 -0.96 -10.30 11.07
N ARG A 56 -1.68 -9.56 11.88
CA ARG A 56 -2.90 -10.03 12.51
C ARG A 56 -4.09 -9.21 12.05
N CYS A 57 -5.18 -9.87 11.74
CA CYS A 57 -6.46 -9.21 11.48
C CYS A 57 -6.99 -8.62 12.79
N VAL A 58 -7.10 -7.31 12.88
CA VAL A 58 -7.44 -6.60 14.12
C VAL A 58 -8.83 -5.95 14.07
N ALA A 59 -9.36 -5.74 12.88
CA ALA A 59 -10.69 -5.22 12.65
C ALA A 59 -11.17 -5.60 11.25
N LYS A 60 -12.46 -5.40 10.98
CA LYS A 60 -13.07 -5.53 9.64
C LYS A 60 -14.05 -4.38 9.45
N ASP A 61 -13.97 -3.71 8.31
CA ASP A 61 -14.91 -2.67 7.90
C ASP A 61 -15.23 -2.75 6.40
N SER A 62 -15.78 -1.70 5.81
CA SER A 62 -16.11 -1.65 4.37
C SER A 62 -14.89 -1.73 3.46
N ASN A 63 -13.67 -1.46 3.96
CA ASN A 63 -12.44 -1.63 3.21
C ASN A 63 -11.92 -3.07 3.24
N GLY A 64 -12.44 -3.90 4.13
CA GLY A 64 -12.03 -5.29 4.32
C GLY A 64 -11.35 -5.54 5.67
N PRO A 65 -10.61 -6.65 5.82
CA PRO A 65 -9.82 -6.95 7.01
C PRO A 65 -8.67 -5.95 7.18
N LEU A 66 -8.63 -5.28 8.34
CA LEU A 66 -7.52 -4.43 8.75
C LEU A 66 -6.42 -5.31 9.34
N MET A 67 -5.31 -5.39 8.66
CA MET A 67 -4.14 -6.16 9.04
C MET A 67 -3.12 -5.25 9.73
N LEU A 68 -2.72 -5.62 10.95
CA LEU A 68 -1.69 -4.90 11.73
C LEU A 68 -0.49 -5.83 11.93
N SER A 69 0.72 -5.33 11.71
CA SER A 69 1.92 -6.14 11.96
C SER A 69 1.94 -6.64 13.42
N ASP A 70 2.21 -7.94 13.61
CA ASP A 70 2.24 -8.55 14.95
C ASP A 70 3.32 -7.91 15.84
N ARG A 71 4.39 -7.46 15.21
CA ARG A 71 5.52 -6.82 15.88
C ARG A 71 5.75 -5.40 15.40
N VAL A 72 6.38 -4.58 16.23
CA VAL A 72 7.07 -3.39 15.78
C VAL A 72 8.23 -3.85 14.89
N LEU A 73 8.24 -3.45 13.63
CA LEU A 73 9.18 -3.94 12.61
C LEU A 73 10.52 -3.23 12.66
N CYS A 74 10.49 -1.92 12.90
CA CYS A 74 11.66 -1.08 13.04
C CYS A 74 11.60 -0.40 14.41
N ASP A 75 12.65 -0.52 15.22
CA ASP A 75 12.66 -0.02 16.60
C ASP A 75 12.97 1.49 16.69
N TYR A 76 13.69 2.01 15.71
CA TYR A 76 14.21 3.37 15.71
C TYR A 76 13.98 4.03 14.37
N MET A 77 12.92 4.83 14.26
CA MET A 77 12.61 5.57 13.04
C MET A 77 11.91 6.90 13.36
N PRO A 78 12.49 8.04 12.96
CA PRO A 78 11.79 9.32 13.00
C PRO A 78 10.50 9.29 12.19
N TYR A 79 9.47 9.96 12.68
CA TYR A 79 8.22 10.13 11.95
C TYR A 79 8.41 11.06 10.75
N ASP A 80 9.07 12.20 10.97
CA ASP A 80 9.37 13.20 9.97
C ASP A 80 10.63 13.99 10.33
N ALA A 81 11.42 14.35 9.34
CA ALA A 81 12.67 15.07 9.51
C ALA A 81 12.47 16.57 9.75
N LYS A 82 13.47 17.22 10.34
CA LYS A 82 13.54 18.69 10.42
C LYS A 82 13.68 19.28 9.02
N THR A 83 12.91 20.30 8.70
CA THR A 83 12.94 20.91 7.35
C THR A 83 14.11 21.87 7.15
N ASN A 84 14.67 22.47 8.21
CA ASN A 84 15.75 23.45 8.10
C ASN A 84 17.09 22.87 7.59
N LYS A 85 17.23 21.56 7.53
CA LYS A 85 18.45 20.86 7.08
C LYS A 85 18.33 20.31 5.67
N ASN A 86 17.19 20.44 5.04
CA ASN A 86 16.93 19.93 3.69
C ASN A 86 16.97 21.06 2.65
N ALA A 87 17.37 20.71 1.44
CA ALA A 87 17.65 21.68 0.38
C ALA A 87 16.41 22.40 -0.14
N GLU A 88 15.24 21.78 -0.10
CA GLU A 88 14.01 22.41 -0.54
C GLU A 88 13.45 23.34 0.53
N THR A 89 13.68 24.62 0.34
CA THR A 89 13.28 25.66 1.29
C THR A 89 11.98 26.37 0.91
N GLY A 90 11.40 26.05 -0.24
CA GLY A 90 10.23 26.74 -0.80
C GLY A 90 8.88 26.20 -0.35
N SER A 91 8.84 25.23 0.54
CA SER A 91 7.55 24.67 1.01
C SER A 91 6.74 25.72 1.77
N HIS A 92 5.53 25.98 1.31
CA HIS A 92 4.54 26.83 1.98
C HIS A 92 4.16 26.34 3.40
N ARG A 93 4.58 25.12 3.75
CA ARG A 93 4.38 24.49 5.08
C ARG A 93 5.56 24.71 6.01
N ARG A 94 6.58 25.41 5.57
CA ARG A 94 7.74 25.71 6.40
C ARG A 94 7.38 26.70 7.50
N ASN A 95 7.70 26.37 8.74
CA ASN A 95 7.64 27.26 9.87
C ASN A 95 8.72 26.89 10.90
N SER A 96 9.00 27.80 11.83
CA SER A 96 10.08 27.65 12.80
C SER A 96 10.00 26.37 13.65
N TRP A 97 8.80 25.87 13.94
CA TRP A 97 8.62 24.66 14.73
C TRP A 97 8.96 23.41 13.90
N ARG A 98 8.45 23.30 12.68
CA ARG A 98 8.78 22.21 11.77
C ARG A 98 10.25 22.21 11.39
N ASP A 99 10.84 23.38 11.23
CA ASP A 99 12.26 23.55 10.93
C ASP A 99 13.15 22.92 12.03
N ASN A 100 12.67 22.89 13.27
CA ASN A 100 13.43 22.39 14.41
C ASN A 100 12.99 21.00 14.90
N PHE A 101 11.75 20.59 14.64
CA PHE A 101 11.16 19.40 15.26
C PHE A 101 10.54 18.40 14.28
N GLY A 102 10.44 18.73 13.00
CA GLY A 102 9.69 17.96 12.01
C GLY A 102 8.19 18.26 12.03
N SER A 103 7.46 17.73 11.07
CA SER A 103 6.01 17.92 10.91
C SER A 103 5.22 16.73 11.49
N ASN A 104 4.09 17.02 12.13
CA ASN A 104 3.15 16.00 12.55
C ASN A 104 2.03 15.72 11.52
N HIS A 105 2.16 16.23 10.30
CA HIS A 105 1.19 16.06 9.25
C HIS A 105 1.42 14.73 8.52
N TRP A 106 0.44 13.81 8.59
CA TRP A 106 0.58 12.47 8.01
C TRP A 106 0.86 12.49 6.51
N ARG A 107 0.12 13.31 5.75
CA ARG A 107 0.25 13.41 4.30
C ARG A 107 1.70 13.59 3.85
N ASP A 108 2.44 14.43 4.53
CA ASP A 108 3.78 14.86 4.12
C ASP A 108 4.91 14.11 4.83
N SER A 109 4.57 13.25 5.80
CA SER A 109 5.57 12.61 6.64
C SER A 109 6.51 11.68 5.86
N ASN A 110 7.76 11.65 6.29
CA ASN A 110 8.75 10.74 5.72
C ASN A 110 8.35 9.28 5.92
N ILE A 111 7.78 8.94 7.08
CA ILE A 111 7.37 7.57 7.37
C ILE A 111 6.28 7.10 6.41
N ARG A 112 5.32 7.96 6.04
CA ARG A 112 4.30 7.64 5.04
C ARG A 112 4.93 7.45 3.66
N SER A 113 5.82 8.34 3.25
CA SER A 113 6.55 8.25 1.99
C SER A 113 7.31 6.93 1.87
N TRP A 114 7.98 6.54 2.95
CA TRP A 114 8.72 5.28 3.03
C TRP A 114 7.81 4.05 3.00
N LEU A 115 6.72 4.04 3.79
CA LEU A 115 5.77 2.93 3.88
C LEU A 115 5.08 2.62 2.54
N ASN A 116 4.85 3.64 1.70
CA ASN A 116 4.16 3.49 0.42
C ASN A 116 5.10 3.45 -0.79
N SER A 117 6.40 3.31 -0.58
CA SER A 117 7.41 3.26 -1.64
C SER A 117 7.92 1.84 -1.89
N ASN A 118 8.11 1.49 -3.16
CA ASN A 118 8.83 0.29 -3.60
C ASN A 118 10.19 0.63 -4.23
N ALA A 119 10.67 1.86 -4.05
CA ALA A 119 11.91 2.34 -4.61
C ALA A 119 13.14 1.63 -4.03
N GLU A 120 14.20 1.57 -4.82
CA GLU A 120 15.51 1.08 -4.38
C GLU A 120 16.11 1.98 -3.28
N ALA A 121 17.12 1.45 -2.58
CA ALA A 121 17.85 2.17 -1.56
C ALA A 121 18.37 3.52 -2.08
N GLY A 122 18.13 4.59 -1.35
CA GLY A 122 18.48 5.96 -1.72
C GLY A 122 17.63 6.56 -2.85
N LYS A 123 16.54 5.88 -3.27
CA LYS A 123 15.64 6.34 -4.34
C LYS A 123 14.22 6.63 -3.88
N VAL A 124 13.93 6.51 -2.60
CA VAL A 124 12.63 6.91 -2.06
C VAL A 124 12.42 8.41 -2.33
N LYS A 125 11.24 8.74 -2.88
CA LYS A 125 10.84 10.13 -3.09
C LYS A 125 10.26 10.69 -1.80
N TRP A 126 10.90 11.70 -1.26
CA TRP A 126 10.47 12.36 -0.04
C TRP A 126 9.61 13.57 -0.39
N LEU A 127 8.39 13.60 0.13
CA LEU A 127 7.52 14.75 -0.08
C LEU A 127 8.17 16.03 0.47
N CYS A 128 7.89 17.14 -0.17
CA CYS A 128 8.47 18.45 0.15
C CYS A 128 10.01 18.48 0.13
N GLY A 129 10.68 17.50 -0.56
CA GLY A 129 12.14 17.43 -0.60
C GLY A 129 12.79 17.34 0.77
N ASN A 130 12.13 16.66 1.73
CA ASN A 130 12.54 16.60 3.13
C ASN A 130 13.08 15.20 3.51
N PRO A 131 14.23 14.74 2.98
CA PRO A 131 14.79 13.44 3.30
C PRO A 131 15.22 13.33 4.77
N PRO A 132 15.01 12.17 5.42
CA PRO A 132 15.40 11.93 6.81
C PRO A 132 16.90 11.60 6.93
N THR A 133 17.75 12.60 6.67
CA THR A 133 19.20 12.52 6.71
C THR A 133 19.75 12.59 8.15
N GLU A 134 21.01 12.22 8.34
CA GLU A 134 21.70 12.29 9.64
C GLU A 134 21.62 13.67 10.31
N ASP A 135 21.60 14.74 9.53
CA ASP A 135 21.54 16.11 10.06
C ASP A 135 20.12 16.58 10.35
N SER A 136 19.11 15.90 9.77
CA SER A 136 17.70 16.28 9.90
C SER A 136 16.93 15.44 10.94
N VAL A 137 17.54 14.40 11.52
CA VAL A 137 16.92 13.50 12.52
C VAL A 137 17.73 13.43 13.81
N TYR A 138 17.16 12.81 14.85
CA TYR A 138 17.84 12.56 16.13
C TYR A 138 17.42 11.22 16.73
N PRO A 139 18.37 10.36 17.18
CA PRO A 139 19.81 10.49 16.94
C PRO A 139 20.16 10.36 15.46
N LYS A 140 21.34 10.82 15.04
CA LYS A 140 21.83 10.74 13.66
C LYS A 140 21.80 9.31 13.10
N THR A 141 22.03 8.32 13.95
CA THR A 141 21.96 6.88 13.60
C THR A 141 20.56 6.40 13.21
N ALA A 142 19.52 7.21 13.43
CA ALA A 142 18.16 6.92 13.02
C ALA A 142 17.82 7.45 11.61
N ALA A 143 18.78 8.02 10.89
CA ALA A 143 18.61 8.40 9.50
C ALA A 143 18.21 7.22 8.62
N TYR A 144 17.31 7.45 7.65
CA TYR A 144 16.84 6.39 6.75
C TYR A 144 16.58 6.86 5.30
N ASP A 145 17.15 7.99 4.94
CA ASP A 145 17.11 8.51 3.56
C ASP A 145 17.72 7.55 2.53
N GLN A 146 18.66 6.69 2.97
CA GLN A 146 19.29 5.66 2.14
C GLN A 146 18.59 4.29 2.20
N LYS A 147 17.50 4.13 2.98
CA LYS A 147 16.74 2.87 2.99
C LYS A 147 15.97 2.69 1.68
N GLU A 148 15.82 1.44 1.27
CA GLU A 148 14.82 1.08 0.27
C GLU A 148 13.40 1.31 0.80
N GLY A 149 12.45 1.54 -0.09
CA GLY A 149 11.04 1.69 0.27
C GLY A 149 10.49 0.41 0.92
N PHE A 150 9.55 0.55 1.84
CA PHE A 150 9.00 -0.57 2.60
C PHE A 150 8.38 -1.64 1.71
N LEU A 151 7.69 -1.26 0.65
CA LEU A 151 7.04 -2.18 -0.29
C LEU A 151 8.02 -2.88 -1.24
N ARG A 152 9.30 -2.49 -1.27
CA ARG A 152 10.32 -3.11 -2.13
C ARG A 152 10.54 -4.58 -1.80
N SER A 153 10.39 -4.96 -0.54
CA SER A 153 10.57 -6.33 -0.07
C SER A 153 9.31 -7.20 -0.16
N PHE A 154 8.24 -6.69 -0.79
CA PHE A 154 7.05 -7.45 -1.13
C PHE A 154 7.16 -7.96 -2.57
N ARG A 155 6.74 -9.18 -2.82
CA ARG A 155 6.60 -9.70 -4.18
C ARG A 155 5.44 -8.99 -4.90
N SER A 156 5.47 -9.01 -6.23
CA SER A 156 4.41 -8.38 -7.04
C SER A 156 3.02 -8.97 -6.77
N ASP A 157 2.94 -10.28 -6.55
CA ASP A 157 1.71 -10.98 -6.18
C ASP A 157 1.22 -10.59 -4.77
N GLU A 158 2.11 -10.39 -3.80
CA GLU A 158 1.77 -9.89 -2.48
C GLU A 158 1.24 -8.44 -2.53
N LEU A 159 1.84 -7.60 -3.37
CA LEU A 159 1.37 -6.22 -3.55
C LEU A 159 -0.06 -6.15 -4.08
N GLY A 160 -0.48 -7.11 -4.90
CA GLY A 160 -1.86 -7.22 -5.39
C GLY A 160 -2.89 -7.52 -4.30
N ALA A 161 -2.45 -8.13 -3.18
CA ALA A 161 -3.30 -8.42 -2.03
C ALA A 161 -3.45 -7.21 -1.06
N ILE A 162 -2.71 -6.12 -1.26
CA ILE A 162 -2.84 -4.89 -0.47
C ILE A 162 -3.82 -3.94 -1.16
N ARG A 163 -4.90 -3.58 -0.46
CA ARG A 163 -5.88 -2.62 -0.96
C ARG A 163 -5.38 -1.19 -0.77
N THR A 164 -5.51 -0.35 -1.80
CA THR A 164 -5.37 1.10 -1.64
C THR A 164 -6.70 1.65 -1.13
N VAL A 165 -6.66 2.39 -0.04
CA VAL A 165 -7.87 2.88 0.64
C VAL A 165 -7.80 4.38 0.88
N LYS A 166 -8.94 5.05 0.74
CA LYS A 166 -9.10 6.45 1.11
C LYS A 166 -9.43 6.53 2.59
N GLN A 167 -8.52 7.08 3.38
CA GLN A 167 -8.66 7.16 4.83
C GLN A 167 -8.82 8.59 5.31
N ARG A 168 -9.62 8.74 6.36
CA ARG A 168 -9.64 9.96 7.16
C ARG A 168 -8.34 10.07 7.94
N SER A 169 -7.68 11.22 7.86
CA SER A 169 -6.47 11.53 8.62
C SER A 169 -6.67 12.81 9.40
N ILE A 170 -6.50 12.74 10.71
CA ILE A 170 -6.59 13.92 11.58
C ILE A 170 -5.43 14.86 11.27
N VAL A 171 -5.70 16.15 11.23
CA VAL A 171 -4.71 17.22 11.06
C VAL A 171 -4.72 18.17 12.24
N SER A 172 -3.60 18.85 12.45
CA SER A 172 -3.52 19.84 13.53
C SER A 172 -4.23 21.13 13.15
N HIS A 173 -4.67 21.91 14.14
CA HIS A 173 -5.30 23.20 13.94
C HIS A 173 -4.45 24.17 13.08
N PRO A 174 -3.13 24.27 13.25
CA PRO A 174 -2.29 25.06 12.36
C PRO A 174 -2.37 24.65 10.88
N GLU A 175 -2.58 23.38 10.57
CA GLU A 175 -2.81 22.92 9.20
C GLU A 175 -4.18 23.35 8.68
N TYR A 176 -5.20 23.29 9.52
CA TYR A 176 -6.52 23.78 9.19
C TYR A 176 -6.49 25.26 8.81
N THR A 177 -5.90 26.09 9.67
CA THR A 177 -5.82 27.54 9.43
C THR A 177 -4.97 27.90 8.21
N ALA A 178 -4.08 27.01 7.79
CA ALA A 178 -3.31 27.12 6.55
C ALA A 178 -4.09 26.69 5.28
N GLY A 179 -5.32 26.20 5.42
CA GLY A 179 -6.19 25.86 4.28
C GLY A 179 -5.98 24.50 3.67
N TYR A 180 -5.39 23.55 4.40
CA TYR A 180 -5.02 22.22 3.88
C TYR A 180 -6.02 21.11 4.16
N ILE A 181 -7.23 21.41 4.63
CA ILE A 181 -8.17 20.40 5.09
C ILE A 181 -9.58 20.61 4.57
N ASP A 182 -10.31 19.51 4.46
CA ASP A 182 -11.65 19.46 3.89
C ASP A 182 -12.76 19.80 4.88
N ALA A 183 -12.49 19.72 6.20
CA ALA A 183 -13.50 19.94 7.23
C ALA A 183 -12.94 20.63 8.47
N ALA A 184 -13.76 21.53 9.02
CA ALA A 184 -13.50 22.17 10.29
C ALA A 184 -14.08 21.34 11.45
N GLY A 185 -13.30 21.18 12.50
CA GLY A 185 -13.67 20.46 13.71
C GLY A 185 -13.12 21.15 14.94
N VAL A 186 -12.96 20.39 16.01
CA VAL A 186 -12.36 20.82 17.27
C VAL A 186 -11.06 20.09 17.53
N ASP A 187 -10.22 20.65 18.38
CA ASP A 187 -8.98 19.99 18.78
C ASP A 187 -9.27 18.72 19.58
N LEU A 188 -8.52 17.64 19.30
CA LEU A 188 -8.58 16.42 20.09
C LEU A 188 -8.05 16.68 21.51
N PRO A 189 -8.61 16.01 22.54
CA PRO A 189 -8.15 16.16 23.91
C PRO A 189 -6.67 15.84 24.06
N TYR A 190 -6.01 16.64 24.87
CA TYR A 190 -4.63 16.39 25.30
C TYR A 190 -4.65 15.39 26.45
N ASN A 191 -4.76 14.09 26.13
CA ASN A 191 -4.89 13.04 27.14
C ASN A 191 -4.00 11.83 26.78
N THR A 192 -3.78 10.97 27.77
CA THR A 192 -2.87 9.83 27.70
C THR A 192 -3.55 8.47 27.57
N THR A 193 -4.88 8.39 27.64
CA THR A 193 -5.63 7.14 27.47
C THR A 193 -6.21 7.02 26.06
N ILE A 194 -6.37 5.78 25.59
CA ILE A 194 -6.98 5.51 24.26
C ILE A 194 -8.38 6.12 24.20
N ASP A 195 -9.21 5.84 25.18
CA ASP A 195 -10.61 6.27 25.21
C ASP A 195 -10.73 7.78 25.13
N THR A 196 -10.05 8.50 26.02
CA THR A 196 -10.11 9.96 26.05
C THR A 196 -9.53 10.65 24.83
N VAL A 197 -8.51 10.06 24.19
CA VAL A 197 -8.00 10.61 22.91
C VAL A 197 -8.95 10.31 21.76
N ALA A 198 -9.68 9.20 21.79
CA ALA A 198 -10.64 8.83 20.76
C ALA A 198 -11.99 9.59 20.85
N ASP A 199 -12.39 10.09 22.02
CA ASP A 199 -13.71 10.70 22.26
C ASP A 199 -14.02 11.89 21.32
N GLY A 200 -13.01 12.67 20.96
CA GLY A 200 -13.19 13.82 20.06
C GLY A 200 -12.94 13.52 18.58
N TYR A 201 -12.72 12.25 18.20
CA TYR A 201 -12.27 11.88 16.86
C TYR A 201 -13.19 12.36 15.73
N ASP A 202 -14.50 12.21 15.88
CA ASP A 202 -15.46 12.55 14.82
C ASP A 202 -15.62 14.05 14.59
N SER A 203 -15.31 14.87 15.58
CA SER A 203 -15.36 16.33 15.50
C SER A 203 -14.00 16.98 15.21
N ALA A 204 -12.93 16.20 15.07
CA ALA A 204 -11.60 16.73 14.82
C ALA A 204 -11.43 17.26 13.39
N HIS A 205 -10.46 18.16 13.22
CA HIS A 205 -10.01 18.58 11.89
C HIS A 205 -9.40 17.42 11.14
N TYR A 206 -9.71 17.25 9.87
CA TYR A 206 -9.23 16.10 9.09
C TYR A 206 -9.13 16.40 7.59
N GLU A 207 -8.43 15.53 6.91
CA GLU A 207 -8.40 15.41 5.46
C GLU A 207 -8.55 13.94 5.06
N TYR A 208 -8.77 13.68 3.78
CA TYR A 208 -8.75 12.33 3.24
C TYR A 208 -7.49 12.07 2.44
N ILE A 209 -6.87 10.92 2.68
CA ILE A 209 -5.60 10.51 2.04
C ILE A 209 -5.73 9.08 1.54
N TRP A 210 -5.17 8.81 0.37
CA TRP A 210 -5.05 7.46 -0.18
C TRP A 210 -3.76 6.81 0.29
N ASP A 211 -3.86 5.65 0.93
CA ASP A 211 -2.72 4.87 1.42
C ASP A 211 -2.88 3.40 1.08
N ARG A 212 -1.77 2.72 0.84
CA ARG A 212 -1.67 1.26 0.81
C ARG A 212 -1.26 0.73 2.16
N VAL A 213 -0.20 1.28 2.73
CA VAL A 213 0.32 0.93 4.06
C VAL A 213 0.37 2.21 4.91
N PHE A 214 -0.06 2.09 6.15
CA PHE A 214 -0.22 3.25 7.03
C PHE A 214 0.05 2.88 8.49
N LEU A 215 0.14 3.88 9.36
CA LEU A 215 0.08 3.72 10.80
C LEU A 215 -1.37 3.84 11.26
N LEU A 216 -1.73 3.17 12.35
CA LEU A 216 -3.06 3.35 12.95
C LEU A 216 -3.27 4.79 13.44
N ASP A 217 -4.49 5.29 13.31
CA ASP A 217 -4.93 6.43 14.11
C ASP A 217 -5.46 5.95 15.48
N VAL A 218 -5.81 6.92 16.32
CA VAL A 218 -6.29 6.61 17.67
C VAL A 218 -7.62 5.88 17.67
N GLN A 219 -8.50 6.12 16.70
CA GLN A 219 -9.80 5.44 16.60
C GLN A 219 -9.62 3.98 16.19
N GLN A 220 -8.75 3.72 15.21
CA GLN A 220 -8.38 2.37 14.84
C GLN A 220 -7.67 1.65 16.00
N LEU A 221 -6.81 2.36 16.73
CA LEU A 221 -6.14 1.80 17.93
C LEU A 221 -7.14 1.39 19.00
N LYS A 222 -8.18 2.22 19.24
CA LYS A 222 -9.27 1.89 20.15
C LYS A 222 -10.01 0.63 19.68
N THR A 223 -10.36 0.56 18.41
CA THR A 223 -11.01 -0.63 17.82
C THR A 223 -10.15 -1.89 17.99
N VAL A 224 -8.83 -1.78 17.81
CA VAL A 224 -7.90 -2.90 18.08
C VAL A 224 -7.97 -3.35 19.52
N ASN A 225 -7.98 -2.42 20.48
CA ASN A 225 -8.06 -2.76 21.90
C ASN A 225 -9.41 -3.36 22.27
N ASP A 226 -10.50 -2.88 21.70
CA ASP A 226 -11.85 -3.38 21.94
C ASP A 226 -12.03 -4.81 21.39
N ASN A 227 -11.50 -5.09 20.20
CA ASN A 227 -11.58 -6.40 19.56
C ASN A 227 -10.61 -7.43 20.16
N LEU A 228 -9.40 -6.98 20.52
CA LEU A 228 -8.29 -7.84 20.94
C LEU A 228 -7.62 -7.21 22.17
N ASN A 229 -8.26 -7.35 23.33
CA ASN A 229 -7.85 -6.72 24.59
C ASN A 229 -6.33 -6.76 24.82
N GLY A 230 -5.75 -5.57 25.00
CA GLY A 230 -4.31 -5.40 25.24
C GLY A 230 -3.42 -5.53 24.00
N TYR A 231 -3.95 -5.85 22.81
CA TYR A 231 -3.14 -6.03 21.59
C TYR A 231 -2.56 -4.71 21.04
N HIS A 232 -3.04 -3.57 21.50
CA HIS A 232 -2.44 -2.27 21.23
C HIS A 232 -1.04 -2.13 21.86
N ILE A 233 -0.71 -2.91 22.91
CA ILE A 233 0.64 -2.98 23.48
C ILE A 233 1.49 -3.88 22.58
N ALA A 234 2.49 -3.31 21.93
CA ALA A 234 3.31 -4.04 20.96
C ALA A 234 4.67 -4.47 21.53
N LYS A 235 5.19 -5.57 21.02
CA LYS A 235 6.58 -6.00 21.22
C LYS A 235 7.35 -5.77 19.92
N ASN A 236 8.64 -5.45 20.05
CA ASN A 236 9.53 -5.43 18.91
C ASN A 236 9.92 -6.86 18.46
N ARG A 237 10.72 -6.97 17.42
CA ARG A 237 11.17 -8.25 16.87
C ARG A 237 11.98 -9.10 17.88
N SER A 238 12.60 -8.48 18.87
CA SER A 238 13.30 -9.17 19.96
C SER A 238 12.36 -9.61 21.11
N GLY A 239 11.05 -9.34 21.00
CA GLY A 239 10.06 -9.72 22.01
C GLY A 239 9.94 -8.75 23.19
N VAL A 240 10.61 -7.62 23.15
CA VAL A 240 10.56 -6.55 24.18
C VAL A 240 9.42 -5.60 23.85
N ALA A 241 8.63 -5.21 24.87
CA ALA A 241 7.59 -4.18 24.70
C ALA A 241 8.24 -2.87 24.24
N TRP A 242 7.67 -2.25 23.19
CA TRP A 242 8.31 -1.15 22.51
C TRP A 242 7.34 -0.03 22.15
N ASN A 243 7.84 1.21 22.13
CA ASN A 243 7.10 2.37 21.65
C ASN A 243 6.88 2.30 20.16
N TYR A 244 5.77 2.83 19.64
CA TYR A 244 5.58 2.98 18.21
C TYR A 244 4.67 4.15 17.85
N TRP A 245 4.93 4.78 16.70
CA TRP A 245 4.18 5.93 16.21
C TRP A 245 2.75 5.58 15.83
N LEU A 246 1.85 6.55 16.06
CA LEU A 246 0.53 6.62 15.43
C LEU A 246 0.55 7.65 14.29
N ARG A 247 -0.51 7.71 13.47
CA ARG A 247 -0.67 8.79 12.51
C ARG A 247 -1.56 9.94 13.02
N THR A 248 -2.02 9.90 14.26
CA THR A 248 -2.80 10.96 14.90
C THR A 248 -1.87 11.99 15.55
N PRO A 249 -1.90 13.25 15.11
CA PRO A 249 -1.07 14.31 15.68
C PRO A 249 -1.60 14.80 17.03
N ILE A 250 -0.80 15.62 17.71
CA ILE A 250 -1.33 16.60 18.66
C ILE A 250 -1.96 17.71 17.85
N THR A 251 -3.23 18.00 18.10
CA THR A 251 -4.01 18.91 17.23
C THR A 251 -3.75 20.38 17.49
N THR A 252 -3.25 20.74 18.68
CA THR A 252 -2.94 22.13 19.06
C THR A 252 -1.61 22.65 18.53
N CYS A 253 -0.77 21.81 17.97
CA CYS A 253 0.52 22.18 17.39
C CYS A 253 0.84 21.36 16.14
N ASN A 254 1.79 21.80 15.33
CA ASN A 254 2.18 21.15 14.08
C ASN A 254 3.51 20.38 14.15
N HIS A 255 4.01 20.08 15.35
CA HIS A 255 5.33 19.52 15.57
C HIS A 255 5.42 18.46 16.69
N ASP A 256 4.28 17.99 17.20
CA ASP A 256 4.22 16.87 18.15
C ASP A 256 3.33 15.77 17.61
N MET A 257 3.85 14.54 17.60
CA MET A 257 3.18 13.35 17.12
C MET A 257 2.90 12.37 18.24
N ARG A 258 1.75 11.68 18.18
CA ARG A 258 1.38 10.69 19.19
C ARG A 258 2.08 9.37 18.94
N PHE A 259 2.38 8.66 20.03
CA PHE A 259 2.90 7.30 20.03
C PHE A 259 2.31 6.48 21.17
N VAL A 260 2.33 5.15 21.02
CA VAL A 260 1.92 4.20 22.05
C VAL A 260 3.15 3.79 22.86
N THR A 261 3.04 3.83 24.20
CA THR A 261 4.12 3.39 25.10
C THR A 261 4.09 1.87 25.32
N PRO A 262 5.17 1.28 25.90
CA PRO A 262 5.17 -0.12 26.31
C PRO A 262 4.11 -0.49 27.35
N GLN A 263 3.52 0.49 28.04
CA GLN A 263 2.43 0.33 29.01
C GLN A 263 1.04 0.56 28.40
N GLY A 264 0.98 0.90 27.10
CA GLY A 264 -0.28 1.16 26.39
C GLY A 264 -0.82 2.59 26.51
N ASN A 265 -0.08 3.50 27.16
CA ASN A 265 -0.45 4.91 27.19
C ASN A 265 -0.15 5.59 25.86
N ILE A 266 -0.91 6.63 25.52
CA ILE A 266 -0.66 7.46 24.34
C ILE A 266 0.03 8.73 24.79
N LEU A 267 1.30 8.85 24.44
CA LEU A 267 2.09 10.06 24.70
C LEU A 267 2.41 10.78 23.39
N ARG A 268 3.26 11.80 23.46
CA ARG A 268 3.70 12.61 22.33
C ARG A 268 5.20 12.85 22.37
N ASP A 269 5.76 13.05 21.19
CA ASP A 269 7.11 13.59 21.05
C ASP A 269 7.28 14.25 19.67
N ALA A 270 8.41 14.94 19.51
CA ALA A 270 8.74 15.62 18.27
C ALA A 270 9.03 14.60 17.14
N PRO A 271 8.46 14.78 15.95
CA PRO A 271 8.56 13.86 14.81
C PRO A 271 9.98 13.48 14.38
N TYR A 272 10.96 14.37 14.54
CA TYR A 272 12.35 14.11 14.13
C TYR A 272 13.10 13.12 15.03
N LYS A 273 12.50 12.75 16.17
CA LYS A 273 13.13 11.82 17.11
C LYS A 273 12.90 10.36 16.71
N GLY A 274 13.98 9.63 16.52
CA GLY A 274 13.98 8.22 16.13
C GLY A 274 14.08 7.27 17.31
N TYR A 275 13.34 7.49 18.40
CA TYR A 275 13.29 6.58 19.56
C TYR A 275 12.07 5.67 19.54
N TYR A 276 11.29 5.72 18.49
CA TYR A 276 10.00 5.06 18.34
C TYR A 276 10.04 4.14 17.14
N GLY A 277 9.27 3.07 17.25
CA GLY A 277 9.20 2.08 16.20
C GLY A 277 8.07 2.31 15.22
N VAL A 278 8.07 1.46 14.20
CA VAL A 278 7.05 1.42 13.16
C VAL A 278 6.28 0.11 13.27
N ARG A 279 4.97 0.22 13.46
CA ARG A 279 4.02 -0.89 13.46
C ARG A 279 2.98 -0.64 12.37
N PRO A 280 3.26 -1.05 11.12
CA PRO A 280 2.42 -0.73 9.98
C PRO A 280 1.15 -1.56 9.94
N ALA A 281 0.16 -1.01 9.23
CA ALA A 281 -1.11 -1.66 8.93
C ALA A 281 -1.49 -1.48 7.46
N PHE A 282 -2.36 -2.35 6.94
CA PHE A 282 -2.96 -2.24 5.63
C PHE A 282 -4.33 -2.94 5.62
N TYR A 283 -5.14 -2.69 4.59
CA TYR A 283 -6.36 -3.45 4.33
C TYR A 283 -6.10 -4.56 3.32
N LEU A 284 -6.48 -5.79 3.68
CA LEU A 284 -6.38 -6.92 2.76
C LEU A 284 -7.45 -6.81 1.67
N ASN A 285 -7.03 -6.94 0.42
CA ASN A 285 -7.94 -6.99 -0.72
C ASN A 285 -8.64 -8.35 -0.77
N THR A 286 -9.86 -8.43 -0.23
CA THR A 286 -10.63 -9.67 -0.13
C THR A 286 -11.05 -10.24 -1.50
N GLU A 287 -11.01 -9.45 -2.54
CA GLU A 287 -11.30 -9.88 -3.90
C GLU A 287 -10.10 -10.53 -4.59
N ASN A 288 -8.89 -10.20 -4.13
CA ASN A 288 -7.65 -10.56 -4.80
C ASN A 288 -6.58 -11.09 -3.83
N TYR A 289 -6.84 -12.21 -3.15
CA TYR A 289 -5.83 -12.96 -2.42
C TYR A 289 -6.05 -14.47 -2.53
N THR A 290 -4.97 -15.21 -2.35
CA THR A 290 -4.95 -16.68 -2.19
C THR A 290 -4.18 -17.03 -0.94
N VAL A 291 -4.39 -18.24 -0.44
CA VAL A 291 -3.63 -18.82 0.68
C VAL A 291 -2.94 -20.07 0.18
N SER A 292 -1.62 -20.09 0.30
CA SER A 292 -0.81 -21.23 -0.14
C SER A 292 -0.54 -22.25 0.97
N SER A 293 -0.54 -21.81 2.24
CA SER A 293 -0.30 -22.67 3.41
C SER A 293 -0.68 -21.99 4.70
N GLY A 294 -0.57 -22.70 5.83
CA GLY A 294 -0.86 -22.23 7.18
C GLY A 294 -2.33 -22.39 7.57
N THR A 295 -2.63 -22.28 8.85
CA THR A 295 -4.00 -22.35 9.41
C THR A 295 -4.53 -20.99 9.88
N GLY A 296 -3.66 -19.96 9.95
CA GLY A 296 -4.02 -18.63 10.42
C GLY A 296 -4.27 -18.51 11.93
N GLN A 297 -4.18 -19.62 12.69
CA GLN A 297 -4.56 -19.69 14.10
C GLN A 297 -3.52 -19.05 15.04
N SER A 298 -2.30 -18.88 14.59
CA SER A 298 -1.22 -18.32 15.41
C SER A 298 -0.16 -17.61 14.55
N ALA A 299 0.67 -16.80 15.20
CA ALA A 299 1.81 -16.16 14.57
C ALA A 299 2.90 -17.16 14.11
N GLN A 300 2.88 -18.41 14.63
CA GLN A 300 3.78 -19.49 14.24
C GLN A 300 3.25 -20.31 13.06
N ASP A 301 1.96 -20.22 12.78
CA ASP A 301 1.30 -20.90 11.66
C ASP A 301 0.31 -19.96 10.94
N PRO A 302 0.80 -18.81 10.43
CA PRO A 302 -0.02 -17.84 9.73
C PRO A 302 -0.43 -18.37 8.35
N TYR A 303 -1.55 -17.93 7.82
CA TYR A 303 -1.85 -18.09 6.40
C TYR A 303 -0.77 -17.40 5.55
N VAL A 304 -0.14 -18.10 4.63
CA VAL A 304 0.76 -17.48 3.64
C VAL A 304 -0.08 -16.93 2.50
N VAL A 305 -0.14 -15.60 2.41
CA VAL A 305 -1.05 -14.87 1.52
C VAL A 305 -0.30 -14.21 0.38
N SER A 306 -0.88 -14.31 -0.82
CA SER A 306 -0.49 -13.56 -2.02
C SER A 306 -1.74 -13.22 -2.83
N ALA A 307 -1.64 -12.40 -3.86
CA ALA A 307 -2.70 -12.36 -4.86
C ALA A 307 -2.63 -13.62 -5.73
N PRO A 308 -3.75 -14.09 -6.31
CA PRO A 308 -3.69 -15.09 -7.36
C PRO A 308 -2.70 -14.59 -8.42
N ASP A 309 -1.83 -15.47 -8.89
CA ASP A 309 -1.04 -15.16 -10.07
C ASP A 309 -2.03 -14.60 -11.09
N ALA A 310 -1.76 -13.38 -11.53
CA ALA A 310 -2.49 -12.90 -12.68
C ALA A 310 -2.35 -14.01 -13.71
N PRO A 311 -3.44 -14.54 -14.29
CA PRO A 311 -3.31 -15.54 -15.33
C PRO A 311 -2.19 -15.07 -16.24
N ASP A 312 -1.38 -15.98 -16.72
CA ASP A 312 -0.16 -15.74 -17.54
C ASP A 312 -0.47 -14.98 -18.85
N ASP A 313 -1.71 -14.55 -19.00
CA ASP A 313 -2.17 -13.38 -19.74
C ASP A 313 -1.62 -12.06 -19.17
N SER A 314 -0.71 -12.10 -18.19
CA SER A 314 0.19 -11.00 -18.07
C SER A 314 0.86 -10.94 -19.43
N ILE A 315 0.28 -10.16 -20.29
CA ILE A 315 0.98 -9.64 -21.44
C ILE A 315 2.18 -9.03 -20.73
N GLY A 316 3.18 -9.90 -20.58
CA GLY A 316 4.33 -9.64 -19.75
C GLY A 316 5.12 -8.58 -20.42
N ILE A 317 4.76 -7.39 -20.09
CA ILE A 317 5.69 -6.32 -20.28
C ILE A 317 6.45 -6.22 -18.96
N SER A 318 7.29 -7.19 -18.76
CA SER A 318 8.52 -6.94 -18.06
C SER A 318 9.30 -5.98 -18.95
N GLY A 319 9.05 -4.71 -18.85
CA GLY A 319 9.77 -3.88 -19.77
C GLY A 319 9.98 -2.55 -19.15
N ALA A 320 11.20 -2.23 -18.88
CA ALA A 320 11.68 -0.91 -19.18
C ALA A 320 10.89 -0.29 -20.33
N VAL A 321 10.57 1.00 -20.22
CA VAL A 321 10.27 1.82 -21.42
C VAL A 321 11.23 1.34 -22.49
N ARG A 322 10.75 0.58 -23.45
CA ARG A 322 11.56 0.26 -24.58
C ARG A 322 11.74 1.57 -25.31
N GLU A 323 12.91 2.13 -25.17
CA GLU A 323 13.40 2.95 -26.24
C GLU A 323 13.26 2.09 -27.48
N ASP A 324 12.54 2.59 -28.44
CA ASP A 324 12.45 1.96 -29.74
C ASP A 324 13.85 1.76 -30.28
N VAL A 325 14.34 0.55 -30.16
CA VAL A 325 15.67 0.14 -30.63
C VAL A 325 15.82 0.31 -32.14
N ASN A 326 14.72 0.49 -32.89
CA ASN A 326 14.73 0.51 -34.35
C ASN A 326 14.24 1.81 -34.98
N GLY A 327 13.82 2.79 -34.20
CA GLY A 327 13.18 4.01 -34.74
C GLY A 327 11.83 3.74 -35.43
N ASP A 328 11.36 2.51 -35.39
CA ASP A 328 10.14 2.09 -36.04
C ASP A 328 8.99 1.99 -35.02
N TRP A 329 8.30 3.09 -34.86
CA TRP A 329 7.15 3.18 -34.01
C TRP A 329 5.90 2.61 -34.67
N ASN A 330 6.02 1.53 -35.34
CA ASN A 330 4.84 0.77 -35.74
C ASN A 330 4.13 0.36 -34.46
N VAL A 331 2.97 0.96 -34.29
CA VAL A 331 2.06 0.58 -33.20
C VAL A 331 1.66 -0.86 -33.47
N ASN A 332 2.41 -1.78 -32.93
CA ASN A 332 1.94 -3.14 -32.76
C ASN A 332 0.90 -3.07 -31.64
N THR A 333 -0.31 -3.45 -31.94
CA THR A 333 -1.43 -3.45 -31.00
C THR A 333 -1.20 -4.37 -29.80
N ASP A 334 -0.14 -5.15 -29.84
CA ASP A 334 0.26 -6.11 -28.81
C ASP A 334 1.45 -5.62 -27.96
N GLU A 335 2.05 -4.44 -28.27
CA GLU A 335 3.11 -3.84 -27.49
C GLU A 335 2.56 -2.82 -26.50
N TYR A 336 2.99 -2.95 -25.25
CA TYR A 336 2.70 -2.02 -24.16
C TYR A 336 3.93 -1.27 -23.75
N LEU A 337 3.78 0.00 -23.44
CA LEU A 337 4.73 0.72 -22.63
C LEU A 337 4.23 0.71 -21.17
N GLN A 338 5.14 0.57 -20.23
CA GLN A 338 4.85 0.75 -18.81
C GLN A 338 5.38 2.11 -18.36
N LEU A 339 4.54 2.86 -17.69
CA LEU A 339 4.87 4.14 -17.12
C LEU A 339 4.74 4.08 -15.61
N GLU A 340 5.74 4.59 -14.90
CA GLU A 340 5.63 4.74 -13.46
C GLU A 340 4.63 5.84 -13.12
N MET A 341 3.60 5.50 -12.37
CA MET A 341 2.58 6.47 -11.93
C MET A 341 3.16 7.59 -11.06
N SER A 342 4.32 7.39 -10.45
CA SER A 342 5.02 8.43 -9.71
C SER A 342 5.34 9.67 -10.54
N THR A 343 5.39 9.53 -11.85
CA THR A 343 5.58 10.66 -12.77
C THR A 343 4.31 11.47 -12.98
N LEU A 344 3.15 10.89 -12.71
CA LEU A 344 1.83 11.52 -12.88
C LEU A 344 1.25 12.06 -11.57
N TYR A 345 1.62 11.45 -10.43
CA TYR A 345 1.07 11.76 -9.10
C TYR A 345 2.21 12.00 -8.10
N THR A 346 3.01 13.02 -8.35
CA THR A 346 4.19 13.35 -7.53
C THR A 346 3.87 13.76 -6.10
N GLU A 347 2.63 14.21 -5.84
CA GLU A 347 2.21 14.69 -4.52
C GLU A 347 1.59 13.59 -3.65
N ASP A 348 1.20 12.46 -4.21
CA ASP A 348 0.59 11.36 -3.46
C ASP A 348 1.48 10.11 -3.46
N PRO A 349 2.16 9.79 -2.34
CA PRO A 349 3.02 8.61 -2.24
C PRO A 349 2.29 7.28 -2.45
N ALA A 350 0.96 7.24 -2.28
CA ALA A 350 0.18 6.03 -2.55
C ALA A 350 0.28 5.60 -4.02
N TYR A 351 0.52 6.56 -4.91
CA TYR A 351 0.70 6.30 -6.34
C TYR A 351 2.16 6.42 -6.80
N ALA A 352 3.07 6.79 -5.90
CA ALA A 352 4.49 6.79 -6.21
C ALA A 352 4.92 5.36 -6.55
N ASN A 353 5.61 5.19 -7.67
CA ASN A 353 6.07 3.89 -8.17
C ASN A 353 4.98 2.88 -8.60
N VAL A 354 3.73 3.30 -8.76
CA VAL A 354 2.73 2.47 -9.44
C VAL A 354 3.03 2.52 -10.94
N THR A 355 3.09 1.34 -11.57
CA THR A 355 3.24 1.23 -13.02
C THR A 355 1.89 0.94 -13.66
N VAL A 356 1.65 1.54 -14.81
CA VAL A 356 0.45 1.28 -15.63
C VAL A 356 0.88 0.88 -17.03
N PRO A 357 0.18 -0.06 -17.67
CA PRO A 357 0.44 -0.36 -19.07
C PRO A 357 -0.01 0.81 -19.93
N VAL A 358 0.84 1.24 -20.84
CA VAL A 358 0.58 2.33 -21.78
C VAL A 358 0.66 1.80 -23.20
N TYR A 359 -0.38 2.08 -23.99
CA TYR A 359 -0.38 1.80 -25.41
C TYR A 359 -0.10 3.08 -26.19
N THR A 360 0.87 3.06 -27.06
CA THR A 360 1.08 4.15 -28.01
C THR A 360 0.20 3.93 -29.23
N ILE A 361 -0.82 4.75 -29.41
CA ILE A 361 -1.74 4.68 -30.58
C ILE A 361 -1.14 5.41 -31.77
N GLN A 362 -0.48 6.53 -31.55
CA GLN A 362 0.19 7.30 -32.58
C GLN A 362 1.45 7.96 -32.00
N LYS A 363 2.56 7.87 -32.73
CA LYS A 363 3.81 8.49 -32.34
C LYS A 363 3.85 9.98 -32.70
N PRO A 364 4.13 10.87 -31.75
CA PRO A 364 4.51 12.23 -32.07
C PRO A 364 5.93 12.26 -32.68
N ARG A 365 6.22 13.29 -33.48
CA ARG A 365 7.58 13.50 -34.00
C ARG A 365 8.57 13.93 -32.90
N SER A 366 8.05 14.62 -31.90
CA SER A 366 8.77 15.08 -30.72
C SER A 366 7.77 15.37 -29.59
N ASP A 367 8.01 14.88 -28.38
CA ASP A 367 7.16 15.15 -27.22
C ASP A 367 7.19 16.61 -26.76
N LYS A 368 8.20 17.35 -27.18
CA LYS A 368 8.34 18.79 -26.88
C LYS A 368 7.49 19.68 -27.77
N GLU A 369 7.09 19.19 -28.92
CA GLU A 369 6.41 19.99 -29.97
C GLU A 369 4.95 19.54 -30.18
N ASN A 370 4.49 18.50 -29.50
CA ASN A 370 3.16 17.92 -29.73
C ASN A 370 2.37 17.83 -28.43
N MET A 371 1.06 17.93 -28.58
CA MET A 371 0.14 17.64 -27.49
C MET A 371 0.09 16.13 -27.27
N VAL A 372 0.36 15.68 -26.06
CA VAL A 372 0.18 14.29 -25.65
C VAL A 372 -1.22 14.14 -25.09
N ILE A 373 -2.02 13.25 -25.67
CA ILE A 373 -3.36 12.93 -25.18
C ILE A 373 -3.29 11.56 -24.54
N VAL A 374 -3.61 11.49 -23.26
CA VAL A 374 -3.64 10.25 -22.48
C VAL A 374 -5.09 9.84 -22.27
N TYR A 375 -5.45 8.61 -22.65
CA TYR A 375 -6.73 8.01 -22.36
C TYR A 375 -6.59 7.05 -21.19
N CYS A 376 -7.44 7.22 -20.17
CA CYS A 376 -7.48 6.33 -19.01
C CYS A 376 -8.55 5.27 -19.19
N ALA A 377 -8.23 4.01 -18.86
CA ALA A 377 -9.12 2.87 -19.00
C ALA A 377 -10.11 2.74 -17.83
N GLU A 378 -10.73 3.85 -17.42
CA GLU A 378 -11.72 3.83 -16.35
C GLU A 378 -12.96 3.00 -16.79
N GLY A 379 -13.37 2.07 -15.93
CA GLY A 379 -14.49 1.18 -16.20
C GLY A 379 -14.15 -0.08 -17.02
N TYR A 380 -12.92 -0.26 -17.48
CA TYR A 380 -12.49 -1.49 -18.14
C TYR A 380 -11.76 -2.41 -17.17
N THR A 381 -12.08 -3.70 -17.22
CA THR A 381 -11.34 -4.73 -16.48
C THR A 381 -10.04 -5.07 -17.20
N LYS A 382 -9.12 -5.76 -16.50
CA LYS A 382 -7.85 -6.21 -17.09
C LYS A 382 -8.06 -7.06 -18.37
N SER A 383 -9.08 -7.93 -18.39
CA SER A 383 -9.43 -8.74 -19.55
C SER A 383 -10.01 -7.93 -20.71
N GLN A 384 -10.45 -6.70 -20.48
CA GLN A 384 -11.02 -5.81 -21.47
C GLN A 384 -10.02 -4.77 -22.03
N GLN A 385 -8.75 -4.88 -21.68
CA GLN A 385 -7.73 -3.92 -22.16
C GLN A 385 -7.63 -3.87 -23.69
N LYS A 386 -7.71 -5.00 -24.37
CA LYS A 386 -7.74 -5.03 -25.84
C LYS A 386 -8.96 -4.28 -26.39
N GLN A 387 -10.13 -4.46 -25.78
CA GLN A 387 -11.34 -3.74 -26.15
C GLN A 387 -11.16 -2.23 -25.93
N PHE A 388 -10.59 -1.82 -24.80
CA PHE A 388 -10.28 -0.41 -24.52
C PHE A 388 -9.42 0.21 -25.63
N VAL A 389 -8.34 -0.44 -26.03
CA VAL A 389 -7.45 0.06 -27.11
C VAL A 389 -8.21 0.20 -28.43
N GLU A 390 -9.05 -0.77 -28.78
CA GLU A 390 -9.85 -0.70 -30.00
C GLU A 390 -10.88 0.44 -29.95
N ASP A 391 -11.48 0.69 -28.80
CA ASP A 391 -12.42 1.77 -28.60
C ASP A 391 -11.73 3.15 -28.67
N VAL A 392 -10.53 3.29 -28.09
CA VAL A 392 -9.71 4.49 -28.22
C VAL A 392 -9.30 4.73 -29.69
N LYS A 393 -8.89 3.68 -30.44
CA LYS A 393 -8.57 3.80 -31.86
C LYS A 393 -9.77 4.26 -32.71
N LYS A 394 -10.96 3.77 -32.38
CA LYS A 394 -12.20 4.21 -33.05
C LYS A 394 -12.50 5.68 -32.76
N LEU A 395 -12.31 6.11 -31.50
CA LEU A 395 -12.45 7.51 -31.12
C LEU A 395 -11.43 8.38 -31.84
N TRP A 396 -10.14 7.98 -31.84
CA TRP A 396 -9.09 8.70 -32.55
C TRP A 396 -9.40 8.86 -34.06
N GLY A 397 -9.79 7.79 -34.70
CA GLY A 397 -10.16 7.81 -36.13
C GLY A 397 -11.37 8.69 -36.49
N ARG A 398 -12.22 9.05 -35.51
CA ARG A 398 -13.36 9.93 -35.67
C ARG A 398 -13.02 11.42 -35.48
N TYR A 399 -12.11 11.73 -34.58
CA TYR A 399 -11.87 13.11 -34.11
C TYR A 399 -10.51 13.68 -34.46
N CYS A 400 -9.58 12.85 -34.87
CA CYS A 400 -8.17 13.23 -35.08
C CYS A 400 -7.67 12.95 -36.50
N ARG A 401 -8.55 13.12 -37.52
CA ARG A 401 -8.13 13.13 -38.93
C ARG A 401 -7.72 14.50 -39.39
#